data_22f345187dd27cabd58649b9f8786a8e
#
_entry.id   22f345187dd27cabd58649b9f8786a8e
#
_cell.length_a   1.000
_cell.length_b   1.000
_cell.length_c   1.000
_cell.angle_alpha   90.00
_cell.angle_beta   90.00
_cell.angle_gamma   90.00
#
_symmetry.space_group_name_H-M   'P 1'
#
loop_
_entity.id
_entity.type
_entity.pdbx_description
1 polymer ?
#
loop_
_entity_poly.entity_id
_entity_poly.type
_entity_poly.pdbx_seq_one_letter_code
_entity_poly.pdbx_strand_id
1 'polypeptide(L)'
;MKFHQRTVALAAAIGFVIAPAAFAQTPAAPRRLISPIRGDATVEYTRPNTTRKGGNVVTIMVIKNTSPLPIAGFRLEESWADKSGNLAGGDVYRHPKPFMPGEVITVTLTTPANPRMSSNSFNFVHANGIVKPKNVPKIEIPKTE
;
A
#
# COMPACT_ATOMS: atom_id res chain seq x y z
N MET A 1 -31.14 -89.91 -15.79
CA MET A 1 -29.91 -89.20 -16.23
C MET A 1 -30.22 -87.72 -16.30
N LYS A 2 -29.66 -86.91 -15.36
CA LYS A 2 -29.90 -85.48 -15.29
C LYS A 2 -28.60 -84.74 -15.70
N PHE A 3 -28.63 -84.07 -16.84
CA PHE A 3 -27.52 -83.21 -17.29
C PHE A 3 -27.65 -81.86 -16.66
N HIS A 4 -26.65 -81.45 -15.91
CA HIS A 4 -26.55 -80.14 -15.34
C HIS A 4 -25.83 -79.25 -16.36
N GLN A 5 -26.50 -78.23 -16.90
CA GLN A 5 -25.90 -77.18 -17.67
C GLN A 5 -25.32 -76.15 -16.70
N ARG A 6 -24.01 -75.91 -16.76
CA ARG A 6 -23.32 -74.84 -16.08
C ARG A 6 -23.28 -73.61 -16.99
N THR A 7 -24.02 -72.58 -16.60
CA THR A 7 -23.99 -71.31 -17.29
C THR A 7 -22.77 -70.55 -16.79
N VAL A 8 -21.84 -70.21 -17.69
CA VAL A 8 -20.68 -69.33 -17.41
C VAL A 8 -21.12 -67.90 -17.67
N ALA A 9 -21.18 -67.12 -16.60
CA ALA A 9 -21.42 -65.66 -16.71
C ALA A 9 -20.10 -64.95 -16.99
N LEU A 10 -20.02 -64.32 -18.17
CA LEU A 10 -18.88 -63.46 -18.56
C LEU A 10 -19.09 -62.07 -17.99
N ALA A 11 -18.32 -61.68 -16.97
CA ALA A 11 -18.32 -60.33 -16.41
C ALA A 11 -17.38 -59.46 -17.24
N ALA A 12 -17.94 -58.50 -18.00
CA ALA A 12 -17.18 -57.47 -18.70
C ALA A 12 -16.83 -56.35 -17.71
N ALA A 13 -15.58 -56.24 -17.33
CA ALA A 13 -15.07 -55.13 -16.55
C ALA A 13 -14.80 -53.92 -17.46
N ILE A 14 -15.65 -52.90 -17.37
CA ILE A 14 -15.44 -51.61 -18.02
C ILE A 14 -14.46 -50.82 -17.18
N GLY A 15 -13.21 -50.77 -17.62
CA GLY A 15 -12.17 -49.91 -17.01
C GLY A 15 -12.42 -48.45 -17.36
N PHE A 16 -12.78 -47.65 -16.37
CA PHE A 16 -12.90 -46.20 -16.49
C PHE A 16 -11.49 -45.59 -16.38
N VAL A 17 -10.88 -45.17 -17.48
CA VAL A 17 -9.60 -44.47 -17.51
C VAL A 17 -9.87 -42.99 -17.16
N ILE A 18 -9.60 -42.62 -15.92
CA ILE A 18 -9.60 -41.20 -15.50
C ILE A 18 -8.28 -40.59 -15.96
N ALA A 19 -8.28 -39.85 -17.05
CA ALA A 19 -7.15 -39.05 -17.47
C ALA A 19 -6.98 -37.84 -16.48
N PRO A 20 -5.82 -37.64 -15.87
CA PRO A 20 -5.59 -36.46 -15.06
C PRO A 20 -5.58 -35.21 -15.97
N ALA A 21 -6.52 -34.29 -15.74
CA ALA A 21 -6.49 -32.98 -16.37
C ALA A 21 -5.25 -32.23 -15.84
N ALA A 22 -4.22 -32.15 -16.66
CA ALA A 22 -3.07 -31.31 -16.39
C ALA A 22 -3.55 -29.85 -16.45
N PHE A 23 -3.72 -29.21 -15.30
CA PHE A 23 -3.90 -27.77 -15.22
C PHE A 23 -2.62 -27.10 -15.72
N ALA A 24 -2.63 -26.63 -16.96
CA ALA A 24 -1.57 -25.81 -17.50
C ALA A 24 -1.51 -24.52 -16.67
N GLN A 25 -0.56 -24.44 -15.74
CA GLN A 25 -0.25 -23.19 -15.05
C GLN A 25 0.31 -22.24 -16.09
N THR A 26 -0.46 -21.22 -16.45
CA THR A 26 0.01 -20.12 -17.28
C THR A 26 1.22 -19.48 -16.55
N PRO A 27 2.42 -19.45 -17.16
CA PRO A 27 3.56 -18.82 -16.54
C PRO A 27 3.21 -17.36 -16.23
N ALA A 28 3.29 -16.97 -14.96
CA ALA A 28 3.12 -15.57 -14.58
C ALA A 28 4.17 -14.75 -15.33
N ALA A 29 3.73 -13.73 -16.07
CA ALA A 29 4.63 -12.82 -16.78
C ALA A 29 5.70 -12.31 -15.80
N PRO A 30 6.99 -12.23 -16.21
CA PRO A 30 8.07 -11.80 -15.32
C PRO A 30 7.73 -10.40 -14.80
N ARG A 31 7.56 -10.27 -13.50
CA ARG A 31 7.36 -8.98 -12.86
C ARG A 31 8.62 -8.14 -13.10
N ARG A 32 8.50 -7.13 -13.93
CA ARG A 32 9.57 -6.18 -14.18
C ARG A 32 9.85 -5.44 -12.87
N LEU A 33 10.98 -5.74 -12.24
CA LEU A 33 11.46 -5.03 -11.08
C LEU A 33 11.90 -3.63 -11.52
N ILE A 34 11.09 -2.62 -11.26
CA ILE A 34 11.44 -1.23 -11.51
C ILE A 34 12.25 -0.76 -10.31
N SER A 35 13.49 -0.34 -10.54
CA SER A 35 14.35 0.17 -9.47
C SER A 35 13.77 1.46 -8.89
N PRO A 36 13.77 1.60 -7.55
CA PRO A 36 13.35 2.84 -6.90
C PRO A 36 14.27 4.01 -7.28
N ILE A 37 13.70 5.22 -7.18
CA ILE A 37 14.47 6.46 -7.39
C ILE A 37 15.61 6.54 -6.38
N ARG A 38 16.75 7.04 -6.84
CA ARG A 38 17.92 7.39 -6.02
C ARG A 38 18.15 8.89 -6.15
N GLY A 39 18.40 9.56 -5.01
CA GLY A 39 18.53 11.01 -4.95
C GLY A 39 17.19 11.72 -4.74
N ASP A 40 16.92 12.74 -5.53
CA ASP A 40 15.76 13.62 -5.33
C ASP A 40 14.46 12.96 -5.82
N ALA A 41 13.51 12.78 -4.93
CA ALA A 41 12.14 12.41 -5.24
C ALA A 41 11.23 13.65 -5.17
N THR A 42 10.19 13.69 -5.99
CA THR A 42 9.21 14.77 -5.99
C THR A 42 7.82 14.24 -5.63
N VAL A 43 7.13 14.96 -4.77
CA VAL A 43 5.73 14.69 -4.41
C VAL A 43 4.92 15.96 -4.41
N GLU A 44 3.66 15.86 -4.73
CA GLU A 44 2.67 16.91 -4.49
C GLU A 44 1.84 16.53 -3.27
N TYR A 45 1.44 17.53 -2.48
CA TYR A 45 0.56 17.32 -1.32
C TYR A 45 -0.46 18.43 -1.17
N THR A 46 -1.65 18.09 -0.67
CA THR A 46 -2.68 19.08 -0.36
C THR A 46 -2.39 19.74 0.97
N ARG A 47 -2.93 20.94 1.19
CA ARG A 47 -2.89 21.60 2.49
C ARG A 47 -3.36 20.63 3.59
N PRO A 48 -2.59 20.45 4.67
CA PRO A 48 -2.99 19.61 5.80
C PRO A 48 -4.29 20.12 6.43
N ASN A 49 -5.22 19.21 6.68
CA ASN A 49 -6.44 19.50 7.45
C ASN A 49 -6.26 18.92 8.85
N THR A 50 -6.15 19.79 9.83
CA THR A 50 -5.88 19.43 11.22
C THR A 50 -7.09 19.73 12.09
N THR A 51 -7.58 18.71 12.82
CA THR A 51 -8.75 18.81 13.71
C THR A 51 -8.43 18.18 15.07
N ARG A 52 -9.07 18.66 16.14
CA ARG A 52 -9.03 18.00 17.45
C ARG A 52 -10.23 17.05 17.56
N LYS A 53 -9.96 15.79 17.90
CA LYS A 53 -10.97 14.75 18.01
C LYS A 53 -10.63 13.77 19.14
N GLY A 54 -11.48 13.67 20.15
CA GLY A 54 -11.39 12.65 21.20
C GLY A 54 -10.04 12.63 21.95
N GLY A 55 -9.49 13.77 22.32
CA GLY A 55 -8.19 13.85 23.01
C GLY A 55 -6.97 13.72 22.09
N ASN A 56 -7.17 13.64 20.78
CA ASN A 56 -6.12 13.62 19.77
C ASN A 56 -6.19 14.84 18.86
N VAL A 57 -5.07 15.13 18.22
CA VAL A 57 -4.99 15.99 17.04
C VAL A 57 -4.84 15.08 15.84
N VAL A 58 -5.77 15.18 14.89
CA VAL A 58 -5.79 14.39 13.67
C VAL A 58 -5.49 15.30 12.49
N THR A 59 -4.44 14.98 11.75
CA THR A 59 -4.03 15.67 10.53
C THR A 59 -4.21 14.77 9.34
N ILE A 60 -4.94 15.25 8.32
CA ILE A 60 -5.21 14.51 7.08
C ILE A 60 -4.66 15.33 5.91
N MET A 61 -3.94 14.67 5.00
CA MET A 61 -3.54 15.24 3.72
C MET A 61 -3.51 14.19 2.62
N VAL A 62 -3.64 14.62 1.37
CA VAL A 62 -3.49 13.77 0.19
C VAL A 62 -2.12 14.02 -0.41
N ILE A 63 -1.42 12.96 -0.78
CA ILE A 63 -0.06 13.01 -1.35
C ILE A 63 -0.03 12.21 -2.64
N LYS A 64 0.62 12.75 -3.66
CA LYS A 64 0.85 12.12 -4.96
C LYS A 64 2.33 12.02 -5.25
N ASN A 65 2.79 10.84 -5.65
CA ASN A 65 4.13 10.69 -6.20
C ASN A 65 4.20 11.25 -7.62
N THR A 66 4.94 12.33 -7.82
CA THR A 66 5.18 12.94 -9.12
C THR A 66 6.56 12.61 -9.70
N SER A 67 7.31 11.74 -9.01
CA SER A 67 8.58 11.22 -9.52
C SER A 67 8.36 10.24 -10.67
N PRO A 68 9.33 10.11 -11.62
CA PRO A 68 9.24 9.16 -12.72
C PRO A 68 9.46 7.70 -12.30
N LEU A 69 9.95 7.45 -11.09
CA LEU A 69 10.26 6.14 -10.54
C LEU A 69 9.61 5.95 -9.16
N PRO A 70 9.44 4.67 -8.71
CA PRO A 70 8.93 4.39 -7.38
C PRO A 70 9.81 4.99 -6.28
N ILE A 71 9.19 5.49 -5.22
CA ILE A 71 9.85 5.99 -4.01
C ILE A 71 9.86 4.86 -2.97
N ALA A 72 11.04 4.37 -2.60
CA ALA A 72 11.18 3.34 -1.58
C ALA A 72 11.23 3.94 -0.18
N GLY A 73 10.56 3.29 0.78
CA GLY A 73 10.60 3.70 2.19
C GLY A 73 10.07 5.11 2.43
N PHE A 74 9.05 5.53 1.67
CA PHE A 74 8.41 6.82 1.86
C PHE A 74 7.77 6.90 3.24
N ARG A 75 8.02 8.01 3.95
CA ARG A 75 7.38 8.32 5.22
C ARG A 75 7.16 9.82 5.36
N LEU A 76 6.13 10.15 6.12
CA LEU A 76 5.77 11.51 6.50
C LEU A 76 5.84 11.62 8.02
N GLU A 77 6.62 12.56 8.51
CA GLU A 77 6.81 12.83 9.93
C GLU A 77 6.14 14.17 10.28
N GLU A 78 5.20 14.14 11.22
CA GLU A 78 4.63 15.36 11.83
C GLU A 78 5.31 15.62 13.16
N SER A 79 5.72 16.84 13.39
CA SER A 79 6.28 17.31 14.66
C SER A 79 5.52 18.52 15.14
N TRP A 80 5.03 18.46 16.37
CA TRP A 80 4.40 19.58 17.07
C TRP A 80 5.39 20.25 18.01
N ALA A 81 5.50 21.56 17.92
CA ALA A 81 6.33 22.36 18.80
C ALA A 81 5.47 23.23 19.73
N ASP A 82 6.01 23.52 20.91
CA ASP A 82 5.46 24.52 21.82
C ASP A 82 5.86 25.94 21.39
N LYS A 83 5.39 26.96 22.13
CA LYS A 83 5.71 28.37 21.85
C LYS A 83 7.20 28.69 21.93
N SER A 84 7.98 27.89 22.64
CA SER A 84 9.43 28.00 22.77
C SER A 84 10.21 27.19 21.74
N GLY A 85 9.52 26.48 20.84
CA GLY A 85 10.13 25.63 19.82
C GLY A 85 10.51 24.22 20.29
N ASN A 86 10.18 23.83 21.54
CA ASN A 86 10.44 22.48 22.01
C ASN A 86 9.42 21.51 21.50
N LEU A 87 9.84 20.25 21.31
CA LEU A 87 8.96 19.18 20.85
C LEU A 87 7.83 18.92 21.86
N ALA A 88 6.59 18.99 21.40
CA ALA A 88 5.38 18.78 22.20
C ALA A 88 4.59 17.52 21.78
N GLY A 89 4.93 16.90 20.67
CA GLY A 89 4.29 15.68 20.16
C GLY A 89 4.57 15.46 18.69
N GLY A 90 4.06 14.38 18.14
CA GLY A 90 4.20 14.07 16.72
C GLY A 90 3.72 12.66 16.38
N ASP A 91 3.65 12.38 15.09
CA ASP A 91 3.31 11.07 14.56
C ASP A 91 4.07 10.81 13.25
N VAL A 92 4.18 9.55 12.86
CA VAL A 92 4.91 9.13 11.65
C VAL A 92 4.07 8.17 10.84
N TYR A 93 3.72 8.57 9.64
CA TYR A 93 3.18 7.67 8.63
C TYR A 93 4.31 6.99 7.86
N ARG A 94 4.23 5.67 7.68
CA ARG A 94 5.15 4.88 6.86
C ARG A 94 4.38 4.18 5.76
N HIS A 95 4.73 4.44 4.51
CA HIS A 95 4.09 3.76 3.37
C HIS A 95 4.60 2.31 3.31
N PRO A 96 3.71 1.30 3.31
CA PRO A 96 4.10 -0.11 3.51
C PRO A 96 4.78 -0.75 2.30
N LYS A 97 4.70 -0.14 1.14
CA LYS A 97 5.24 -0.64 -0.15
C LYS A 97 5.93 0.50 -0.91
N PRO A 98 6.66 0.23 -2.01
CA PRO A 98 7.16 1.30 -2.88
C PRO A 98 6.01 2.20 -3.36
N PHE A 99 6.14 3.50 -3.14
CA PHE A 99 5.17 4.51 -3.55
C PHE A 99 5.31 4.75 -5.06
N MET A 100 4.36 4.25 -5.85
CA MET A 100 4.49 4.17 -7.31
C MET A 100 4.33 5.53 -7.99
N PRO A 101 4.94 5.76 -9.17
CA PRO A 101 4.71 6.97 -9.96
C PRO A 101 3.22 7.20 -10.23
N GLY A 102 2.73 8.42 -9.95
CA GLY A 102 1.33 8.78 -10.11
C GLY A 102 0.39 8.24 -9.03
N GLU A 103 0.85 7.38 -8.13
CA GLU A 103 0.04 6.89 -7.00
C GLU A 103 -0.36 8.04 -6.11
N VAL A 104 -1.62 7.99 -5.64
CA VAL A 104 -2.21 8.97 -4.71
C VAL A 104 -2.58 8.25 -3.44
N ILE A 105 -2.15 8.78 -2.31
CA ILE A 105 -2.44 8.25 -0.98
C ILE A 105 -3.08 9.32 -0.09
N THR A 106 -3.98 8.91 0.77
CA THR A 106 -4.48 9.75 1.87
C THR A 106 -3.75 9.35 3.14
N VAL A 107 -3.05 10.30 3.73
CA VAL A 107 -2.29 10.10 4.97
C VAL A 107 -3.09 10.69 6.13
N THR A 108 -3.23 9.91 7.19
CA THR A 108 -3.80 10.34 8.46
C THR A 108 -2.74 10.19 9.55
N LEU A 109 -2.43 11.29 10.23
CA LEU A 109 -1.55 11.35 11.39
C LEU A 109 -2.38 11.61 12.63
N THR A 110 -2.09 10.92 13.73
CA THR A 110 -2.87 11.02 14.96
C THR A 110 -1.91 11.20 16.13
N THR A 111 -1.85 12.44 16.63
CA THR A 111 -0.97 12.80 17.76
C THR A 111 -1.83 13.02 19.01
N PRO A 112 -1.50 12.44 20.18
CA PRO A 112 -2.17 12.75 21.44
C PRO A 112 -2.12 14.26 21.71
N ALA A 113 -3.29 14.86 21.97
CA ALA A 113 -3.39 16.31 22.21
C ALA A 113 -2.61 16.71 23.46
N ASN A 114 -1.78 17.74 23.32
CA ASN A 114 -1.04 18.33 24.41
C ASN A 114 -1.34 19.83 24.44
N PRO A 115 -1.66 20.42 25.62
CA PRO A 115 -1.93 21.86 25.76
C PRO A 115 -0.77 22.76 25.29
N ARG A 116 0.45 22.25 25.28
CA ARG A 116 1.63 23.00 24.84
C ARG A 116 1.77 23.11 23.32
N MET A 117 1.06 22.30 22.54
CA MET A 117 1.12 22.33 21.07
C MET A 117 0.73 23.71 20.53
N SER A 118 1.61 24.34 19.79
CA SER A 118 1.44 25.66 19.20
C SER A 118 1.51 25.66 17.68
N SER A 119 2.50 24.97 17.10
CA SER A 119 2.72 24.87 15.66
C SER A 119 3.13 23.46 15.27
N ASN A 120 2.86 23.07 14.03
CA ASN A 120 3.35 21.81 13.48
C ASN A 120 4.19 22.02 12.23
N SER A 121 5.03 21.05 11.96
CA SER A 121 5.84 20.94 10.74
C SER A 121 5.80 19.52 10.20
N PHE A 122 6.07 19.39 8.90
CA PHE A 122 6.06 18.12 8.20
C PHE A 122 7.40 17.89 7.53
N ASN A 123 7.92 16.67 7.71
CA ASN A 123 9.14 16.22 7.05
C ASN A 123 8.82 15.03 6.16
N PHE A 124 9.13 15.15 4.87
CA PHE A 124 8.93 14.10 3.87
C PHE A 124 10.27 13.41 3.64
N VAL A 125 10.30 12.09 3.81
CA VAL A 125 11.54 11.30 3.79
C VAL A 125 11.38 10.08 2.90
N HIS A 126 12.47 9.64 2.28
CA HIS A 126 12.55 8.34 1.61
C HIS A 126 13.92 7.68 1.84
N ALA A 127 14.02 6.36 1.53
CA ALA A 127 15.19 5.56 1.88
C ALA A 127 16.46 5.93 1.10
N ASN A 128 16.34 6.51 -0.10
CA ASN A 128 17.46 6.64 -1.05
C ASN A 128 17.85 8.09 -1.36
N GLY A 129 17.37 9.08 -0.59
CA GLY A 129 17.69 10.49 -0.85
C GLY A 129 16.71 11.47 -0.22
N ILE A 130 16.45 12.57 -0.88
CA ILE A 130 15.66 13.70 -0.42
C ILE A 130 14.31 13.74 -1.11
N VAL A 131 13.24 14.06 -0.37
CA VAL A 131 11.94 14.38 -0.96
C VAL A 131 11.81 15.89 -1.10
N LYS A 132 11.42 16.33 -2.31
CA LYS A 132 11.04 17.72 -2.62
C LYS A 132 9.53 17.84 -2.69
N PRO A 133 8.85 18.22 -1.59
CA PRO A 133 7.39 18.34 -1.56
C PRO A 133 6.95 19.67 -2.17
N LYS A 134 5.85 19.62 -2.93
CA LYS A 134 5.18 20.81 -3.48
C LYS A 134 3.74 20.86 -2.98
N ASN A 135 3.36 21.94 -2.33
CA ASN A 135 1.98 22.16 -1.93
C ASN A 135 1.11 22.51 -3.15
N VAL A 136 -0.03 21.86 -3.27
CA VAL A 136 -1.02 22.11 -4.34
C VAL A 136 -2.43 22.23 -3.72
N PRO A 137 -3.32 23.02 -4.33
CA PRO A 137 -4.66 23.24 -3.77
C PRO A 137 -5.53 21.98 -3.78
N LYS A 138 -5.33 21.07 -4.75
CA LYS A 138 -6.13 19.86 -4.91
C LYS A 138 -5.33 18.77 -5.61
N ILE A 139 -5.59 17.52 -5.21
CA ILE A 139 -5.13 16.30 -5.90
C ILE A 139 -6.38 15.46 -6.19
N GLU A 140 -6.56 15.04 -7.44
CA GLU A 140 -7.62 14.13 -7.82
C GLU A 140 -7.32 12.73 -7.23
N ILE A 141 -8.25 12.23 -6.40
CA ILE A 141 -8.18 10.87 -5.89
C ILE A 141 -8.82 9.95 -6.93
N PRO A 142 -8.10 8.95 -7.47
CA PRO A 142 -8.68 7.99 -8.40
C PRO A 142 -9.90 7.32 -7.75
N LYS A 143 -11.04 7.33 -8.44
CA LYS A 143 -12.19 6.54 -8.00
C LYS A 143 -11.82 5.07 -8.16
N THR A 144 -11.87 4.32 -7.07
CA THR A 144 -11.80 2.86 -7.14
C THR A 144 -13.10 2.38 -7.79
N GLU A 145 -13.02 1.84 -9.01
CA GLU A 145 -14.11 1.08 -9.63
C GLU A 145 -14.26 -0.27 -8.94
#